data_e0c6242260345f5deef7e29892a1db2d
#
_entry.id   e0c6242260345f5deef7e29892a1db2d
#
_cell.length_a   1.000
_cell.length_b   1.000
_cell.length_c   1.000
_cell.angle_alpha   90.00
_cell.angle_beta   90.00
_cell.angle_gamma   90.00
#
_symmetry.space_group_name_H-M   'P 1'
#
loop_
_entity.id
_entity.type
_entity.pdbx_description
1 polymer ?
#
loop_
_entity_poly.entity_id
_entity_poly.type
_entity_poly.pdbx_seq_one_letter_code
_entity_poly.pdbx_strand_id
1 'polypeptide(L)'
;AGLVVAYAASDVGPHSLSAHVVRDAVVFAILAIIADEMSVEVSDRVTLAAFNLPILLAIMFTGRLPAIGVAMAVGLWGAWRERSRAVVVYNSANVIVAVFIASLAFEALLSPLDVRVDQITMGLLGAGAVAAASFEATNLTLLSLGMRVKYGRAFRAFWQEEMPPFLRSLGVLLLLGLAIAALYAAAGIIEIGRAHV
;
A
#
# COMPACT_ATOMS: atom_id res chain seq x y z
N ALA A 1 8.00 3.06 12.79
CA ALA A 1 7.70 3.94 11.65
C ALA A 1 8.83 4.95 11.40
N GLY A 2 9.25 5.75 12.38
CA GLY A 2 10.30 6.75 12.19
C GLY A 2 11.62 6.18 11.65
N LEU A 3 12.07 5.04 12.16
CA LEU A 3 13.30 4.36 11.72
C LEU A 3 13.17 3.83 10.28
N VAL A 4 11.99 3.35 9.90
CA VAL A 4 11.67 2.89 8.54
C VAL A 4 11.72 4.05 7.55
N VAL A 5 11.14 5.19 7.91
CA VAL A 5 11.18 6.40 7.07
C VAL A 5 12.62 6.91 6.92
N ALA A 6 13.40 6.93 8.00
CA ALA A 6 14.80 7.34 7.96
C ALA A 6 15.65 6.42 7.08
N TYR A 7 15.46 5.10 7.17
CA TYR A 7 16.15 4.13 6.32
C TYR A 7 15.75 4.28 4.84
N ALA A 8 14.44 4.41 4.56
CA ALA A 8 13.97 4.62 3.20
C ALA A 8 14.51 5.91 2.58
N ALA A 9 14.66 6.97 3.40
CA ALA A 9 15.23 8.24 2.95
C ALA A 9 16.75 8.17 2.69
N SER A 10 17.50 7.33 3.41
CA SER A 10 18.95 7.17 3.22
C SER A 10 19.32 6.47 1.90
N ASP A 11 18.40 5.73 1.32
CA ASP A 11 18.60 4.95 0.08
C ASP A 11 18.22 5.74 -1.19
N VAL A 12 17.88 7.02 -1.03
CA VAL A 12 17.42 7.89 -2.12
C VAL A 12 18.62 8.52 -2.82
N GLY A 13 18.92 8.04 -4.03
CA GLY A 13 19.81 8.75 -4.94
C GLY A 13 19.18 10.08 -5.42
N PRO A 14 19.98 11.06 -5.85
CA PRO A 14 19.51 12.39 -6.26
C PRO A 14 18.52 12.39 -7.45
N HIS A 15 18.37 11.26 -8.14
CA HIS A 15 17.46 11.13 -9.29
C HIS A 15 16.08 10.50 -8.96
N SER A 16 15.82 10.15 -7.71
CA SER A 16 14.63 9.38 -7.32
C SER A 16 13.34 10.20 -7.14
N LEU A 17 13.43 11.53 -7.10
CA LEU A 17 12.29 12.42 -6.91
C LEU A 17 12.12 13.36 -8.12
N SER A 18 11.92 12.79 -9.31
CA SER A 18 11.55 13.60 -10.47
C SER A 18 10.16 14.22 -10.28
N ALA A 19 9.90 15.34 -10.92
CA ALA A 19 8.60 16.03 -10.83
C ALA A 19 7.41 15.10 -11.21
N HIS A 20 7.64 14.15 -12.12
CA HIS A 20 6.63 13.16 -12.52
C HIS A 20 6.32 12.18 -11.37
N VAL A 21 7.34 11.64 -10.71
CA VAL A 21 7.17 10.73 -9.57
C VAL A 21 6.42 11.42 -8.43
N VAL A 22 6.76 12.69 -8.14
CA VAL A 22 6.07 13.47 -7.12
C VAL A 22 4.61 13.71 -7.50
N ARG A 23 4.34 14.09 -8.75
CA ARG A 23 2.96 14.27 -9.26
C ARG A 23 2.14 12.99 -9.10
N ASP A 24 2.69 11.86 -9.53
CA ASP A 24 1.99 10.57 -9.51
C ASP A 24 1.75 10.11 -8.05
N ALA A 25 2.71 10.31 -7.16
CA ALA A 25 2.53 10.07 -5.73
C ALA A 25 1.41 10.94 -5.12
N VAL A 26 1.31 12.22 -5.52
CA VAL A 26 0.21 13.10 -5.09
C VAL A 26 -1.13 12.58 -5.59
N VAL A 27 -1.22 12.15 -6.85
CA VAL A 27 -2.44 11.54 -7.40
C VAL A 27 -2.83 10.29 -6.61
N PHE A 28 -1.88 9.39 -6.34
CA PHE A 28 -2.16 8.20 -5.54
C PHE A 28 -2.54 8.53 -4.10
N ALA A 29 -1.97 9.57 -3.49
CA ALA A 29 -2.37 10.03 -2.16
C ALA A 29 -3.82 10.54 -2.13
N ILE A 30 -4.22 11.32 -3.13
CA ILE A 30 -5.61 11.80 -3.26
C ILE A 30 -6.56 10.62 -3.45
N LEU A 31 -6.22 9.68 -4.35
CA LEU A 31 -7.02 8.48 -4.58
C LEU A 31 -7.12 7.61 -3.33
N ALA A 32 -6.04 7.48 -2.57
CA ALA A 32 -6.03 6.71 -1.32
C ALA A 32 -6.90 7.35 -0.25
N ILE A 33 -6.89 8.68 -0.12
CA ILE A 33 -7.77 9.43 0.80
C ILE A 33 -9.24 9.27 0.38
N ILE A 34 -9.57 9.40 -0.90
CA ILE A 34 -10.93 9.19 -1.40
C ILE A 34 -11.39 7.75 -1.14
N ALA A 35 -10.51 6.78 -1.38
CA ALA A 35 -10.80 5.37 -1.15
C ALA A 35 -10.98 5.04 0.34
N ASP A 36 -10.26 5.73 1.23
CA ASP A 36 -10.45 5.62 2.69
C ASP A 36 -11.84 6.13 3.12
N GLU A 37 -12.32 7.21 2.50
CA GLU A 37 -13.69 7.71 2.73
C GLU A 37 -14.78 6.75 2.24
N MET A 38 -14.49 5.96 1.22
CA MET A 38 -15.39 4.95 0.65
C MET A 38 -15.27 3.59 1.33
N SER A 39 -14.55 3.50 2.45
CA SER A 39 -14.35 2.25 3.16
C SER A 39 -15.69 1.65 3.63
N VAL A 40 -15.83 0.33 3.47
CA VAL A 40 -17.05 -0.41 3.77
C VAL A 40 -16.87 -1.19 5.07
N GLU A 41 -17.80 -1.04 6.00
CA GLU A 41 -17.87 -1.88 7.18
C GLU A 41 -18.29 -3.30 6.76
N VAL A 42 -17.38 -4.25 6.91
CA VAL A 42 -17.62 -5.68 6.61
C VAL A 42 -18.20 -6.38 7.83
N SER A 43 -17.87 -5.92 9.02
CA SER A 43 -18.43 -6.34 10.30
C SER A 43 -18.38 -5.18 11.28
N ASP A 44 -19.08 -5.28 12.43
CA ASP A 44 -19.09 -4.27 13.50
C ASP A 44 -17.69 -3.87 14.00
N ARG A 45 -16.63 -4.54 13.53
CA ARG A 45 -15.25 -4.37 14.02
C ARG A 45 -14.20 -4.30 12.93
N VAL A 46 -14.58 -4.62 11.69
CA VAL A 46 -13.64 -4.70 10.56
C VAL A 46 -14.17 -3.85 9.42
N THR A 47 -13.42 -2.81 9.11
CA THR A 47 -13.66 -1.95 7.95
C THR A 47 -12.70 -2.36 6.85
N LEU A 48 -13.23 -2.67 5.68
CA LEU A 48 -12.42 -2.89 4.49
C LEU A 48 -12.02 -1.53 3.91
N ALA A 49 -10.77 -1.20 4.07
CA ALA A 49 -10.23 0.04 3.56
C ALA A 49 -9.77 -0.14 2.10
N ALA A 50 -10.45 0.52 1.18
CA ALA A 50 -10.11 0.46 -0.24
C ALA A 50 -8.81 1.24 -0.57
N PHE A 51 -8.24 2.00 0.38
CA PHE A 51 -7.00 2.76 0.18
C PHE A 51 -5.77 1.88 -0.09
N ASN A 52 -5.82 0.59 0.22
CA ASN A 52 -4.76 -0.36 -0.06
C ASN A 52 -4.40 -0.40 -1.54
N LEU A 53 -5.40 -0.27 -2.42
CA LEU A 53 -5.20 -0.34 -3.86
C LEU A 53 -4.35 0.83 -4.40
N PRO A 54 -4.67 2.11 -4.16
CA PRO A 54 -3.81 3.22 -4.57
C PRO A 54 -2.41 3.15 -3.98
N ILE A 55 -2.25 2.65 -2.74
CA ILE A 55 -0.93 2.47 -2.13
C ILE A 55 -0.12 1.40 -2.88
N LEU A 56 -0.72 0.28 -3.25
CA LEU A 56 -0.05 -0.77 -4.03
C LEU A 56 0.36 -0.26 -5.42
N LEU A 57 -0.49 0.53 -6.07
CA LEU A 57 -0.15 1.18 -7.34
C LEU A 57 1.00 2.17 -7.15
N ALA A 58 1.04 2.92 -6.06
CA ALA A 58 2.16 3.80 -5.73
C ALA A 58 3.46 3.00 -5.57
N ILE A 59 3.46 1.84 -4.88
CA ILE A 59 4.63 0.96 -4.79
C ILE A 59 5.12 0.55 -6.18
N MET A 60 4.19 0.13 -7.04
CA MET A 60 4.54 -0.39 -8.37
C MET A 60 5.07 0.70 -9.32
N PHE A 61 4.54 1.92 -9.27
CA PHE A 61 4.80 2.94 -10.28
C PHE A 61 5.69 4.09 -9.80
N THR A 62 5.73 4.37 -8.51
CA THR A 62 6.51 5.50 -7.97
C THR A 62 7.68 5.07 -7.08
N GLY A 63 7.71 3.79 -6.68
CA GLY A 63 8.74 3.25 -5.82
C GLY A 63 8.50 3.47 -4.33
N ARG A 64 9.41 2.95 -3.53
CA ARG A 64 9.29 2.81 -2.07
C ARG A 64 9.06 4.13 -1.33
N LEU A 65 9.89 5.14 -1.56
CA LEU A 65 9.83 6.39 -0.79
C LEU A 65 8.54 7.19 -1.07
N PRO A 66 8.13 7.42 -2.33
CA PRO A 66 6.86 8.06 -2.62
C PRO A 66 5.65 7.27 -2.09
N ALA A 67 5.67 5.94 -2.17
CA ALA A 67 4.60 5.09 -1.63
C ALA A 67 4.47 5.24 -0.09
N ILE A 68 5.59 5.37 0.63
CA ILE A 68 5.57 5.71 2.06
C ILE A 68 4.94 7.10 2.27
N GLY A 69 5.25 8.06 1.41
CA GLY A 69 4.62 9.38 1.42
C GLY A 69 3.09 9.31 1.26
N VAL A 70 2.61 8.47 0.34
CA VAL A 70 1.16 8.19 0.17
C VAL A 70 0.56 7.61 1.46
N ALA A 71 1.21 6.61 2.06
CA ALA A 71 0.77 6.02 3.32
C ALA A 71 0.72 7.04 4.47
N MET A 72 1.71 7.93 4.53
CA MET A 72 1.74 9.02 5.51
C MET A 72 0.58 10.01 5.30
N ALA A 73 0.25 10.35 4.05
CA ALA A 73 -0.87 11.23 3.74
C ALA A 73 -2.20 10.66 4.21
N VAL A 74 -2.45 9.36 3.98
CA VAL A 74 -3.63 8.66 4.50
C VAL A 74 -3.64 8.65 6.03
N GLY A 75 -2.50 8.38 6.65
CA GLY A 75 -2.36 8.41 8.11
C GLY A 75 -2.65 9.79 8.70
N LEU A 76 -2.16 10.86 8.09
CA LEU A 76 -2.43 12.23 8.50
C LEU A 76 -3.90 12.61 8.31
N TRP A 77 -4.51 12.17 7.22
CA TRP A 77 -5.95 12.34 6.98
C TRP A 77 -6.77 11.64 8.06
N GLY A 78 -6.47 10.38 8.37
CA GLY A 78 -7.10 9.64 9.46
C GLY A 78 -6.90 10.32 10.83
N ALA A 79 -5.74 10.97 11.04
CA ALA A 79 -5.45 11.72 12.25
C ALA A 79 -6.39 12.90 12.49
N TRP A 80 -6.88 13.51 11.44
CA TRP A 80 -7.82 14.62 11.55
C TRP A 80 -9.23 14.14 11.92
N ARG A 81 -9.61 12.94 11.51
CA ARG A 81 -10.96 12.37 11.73
C ARG A 81 -11.08 11.62 13.05
N GLU A 82 -10.04 10.91 13.44
CA GLU A 82 -10.04 10.02 14.61
C GLU A 82 -9.75 10.80 15.90
N ARG A 83 -10.60 10.62 16.90
CA ARG A 83 -10.43 11.28 18.21
C ARG A 83 -9.28 10.71 19.05
N SER A 84 -8.93 9.47 18.83
CA SER A 84 -7.89 8.78 19.59
C SER A 84 -6.53 8.88 18.91
N ARG A 85 -5.65 9.76 19.41
CA ARG A 85 -4.26 9.90 18.92
C ARG A 85 -3.48 8.59 18.91
N ALA A 86 -3.70 7.74 19.91
CA ALA A 86 -3.02 6.44 19.99
C ALA A 86 -3.44 5.51 18.84
N VAL A 87 -4.73 5.48 18.49
CA VAL A 87 -5.23 4.68 17.37
C VAL A 87 -4.66 5.20 16.05
N VAL A 88 -4.65 6.52 15.86
CA VAL A 88 -4.08 7.14 14.66
C VAL A 88 -2.61 6.79 14.48
N VAL A 89 -1.81 7.04 15.52
CA VAL A 89 -0.36 6.76 15.46
C VAL A 89 -0.12 5.28 15.19
N TYR A 90 -0.90 4.41 15.82
CA TYR A 90 -0.77 2.97 15.60
C TYR A 90 -1.13 2.58 14.16
N ASN A 91 -2.28 3.03 13.65
CA ASN A 91 -2.74 2.69 12.30
C ASN A 91 -1.79 3.25 11.23
N SER A 92 -1.37 4.51 11.37
CA SER A 92 -0.39 5.12 10.44
C SER A 92 0.94 4.36 10.45
N ALA A 93 1.45 4.01 11.63
CA ALA A 93 2.68 3.24 11.77
C ALA A 93 2.55 1.84 11.15
N ASN A 94 1.40 1.18 11.33
CA ASN A 94 1.09 -0.10 10.74
C ASN A 94 1.15 -0.04 9.20
N VAL A 95 0.43 0.91 8.60
CA VAL A 95 0.39 1.06 7.14
C VAL A 95 1.79 1.39 6.59
N ILE A 96 2.54 2.29 7.21
CA ILE A 96 3.91 2.64 6.79
C ILE A 96 4.83 1.41 6.81
N VAL A 97 4.77 0.60 7.87
CA VAL A 97 5.58 -0.63 7.95
C VAL A 97 5.16 -1.63 6.89
N ALA A 98 3.84 -1.80 6.67
CA ALA A 98 3.33 -2.70 5.64
C ALA A 98 3.77 -2.27 4.23
N VAL A 99 3.71 -0.96 3.91
CA VAL A 99 4.20 -0.40 2.64
C VAL A 99 5.70 -0.66 2.47
N PHE A 100 6.48 -0.44 3.53
CA PHE A 100 7.93 -0.68 3.46
C PHE A 100 8.27 -2.14 3.15
N ILE A 101 7.66 -3.09 3.87
CA ILE A 101 7.87 -4.53 3.63
C ILE A 101 7.41 -4.95 2.23
N ALA A 102 6.24 -4.45 1.80
CA ALA A 102 5.71 -4.72 0.46
C ALA A 102 6.64 -4.17 -0.65
N SER A 103 7.18 -2.98 -0.46
CA SER A 103 8.13 -2.39 -1.41
C SER A 103 9.41 -3.20 -1.50
N LEU A 104 9.95 -3.67 -0.38
CA LEU A 104 11.13 -4.57 -0.38
C LEU A 104 10.84 -5.87 -1.12
N ALA A 105 9.67 -6.47 -0.90
CA ALA A 105 9.26 -7.69 -1.59
C ALA A 105 9.12 -7.47 -3.11
N PHE A 106 8.55 -6.34 -3.50
CA PHE A 106 8.43 -5.93 -4.90
C PHE A 106 9.78 -5.76 -5.57
N GLU A 107 10.66 -4.96 -4.98
CA GLU A 107 12.01 -4.69 -5.49
C GLU A 107 12.86 -5.96 -5.59
N ALA A 108 12.79 -6.84 -4.59
CA ALA A 108 13.53 -8.10 -4.57
C ALA A 108 13.14 -9.05 -5.71
N LEU A 109 11.89 -8.98 -6.18
CA LEU A 109 11.42 -9.78 -7.32
C LEU A 109 11.71 -9.14 -8.67
N LEU A 110 11.69 -7.81 -8.75
CA LEU A 110 11.98 -7.11 -10.01
C LEU A 110 13.47 -7.15 -10.38
N SER A 111 14.35 -7.01 -9.39
CA SER A 111 15.79 -6.94 -9.59
C SER A 111 16.36 -8.14 -10.37
N PRO A 112 16.04 -9.42 -10.05
CA PRO A 112 16.55 -10.56 -10.80
C PRO A 112 15.88 -10.80 -12.15
N LEU A 113 14.70 -10.20 -12.39
CA LEU A 113 13.91 -10.43 -13.60
C LEU A 113 14.22 -9.44 -14.73
N ASP A 114 15.06 -8.43 -14.47
CA ASP A 114 15.33 -7.31 -15.40
C ASP A 114 14.03 -6.73 -16.01
N VAL A 115 12.98 -6.71 -15.18
CA VAL A 115 11.64 -6.26 -15.59
C VAL A 115 11.60 -4.74 -15.57
N ARG A 116 11.35 -4.16 -16.72
CA ARG A 116 11.11 -2.72 -16.83
C ARG A 116 9.69 -2.39 -16.40
N VAL A 117 9.55 -1.47 -15.45
CA VAL A 117 8.24 -1.01 -14.92
C VAL A 117 7.37 -0.35 -16.01
N ASP A 118 7.98 0.02 -17.11
CA ASP A 118 7.33 0.62 -18.28
C ASP A 118 6.64 -0.40 -19.20
N GLN A 119 6.85 -1.70 -18.96
CA GLN A 119 6.19 -2.77 -19.70
C GLN A 119 5.43 -3.66 -18.71
N ILE A 120 4.12 -3.76 -18.89
CA ILE A 120 3.35 -4.75 -18.12
C ILE A 120 3.71 -6.13 -18.64
N THR A 121 4.52 -6.78 -17.84
CA THR A 121 4.90 -8.17 -18.00
C THR A 121 4.25 -9.01 -16.92
N MET A 122 4.15 -10.31 -17.14
CA MET A 122 3.72 -11.25 -16.08
C MET A 122 4.64 -11.16 -14.85
N GLY A 123 5.91 -10.78 -15.04
CA GLY A 123 6.85 -10.52 -13.95
C GLY A 123 6.43 -9.34 -13.08
N LEU A 124 6.05 -8.22 -13.68
CA LEU A 124 5.56 -7.05 -12.95
C LEU A 124 4.26 -7.35 -12.19
N LEU A 125 3.31 -8.03 -12.83
CA LEU A 125 2.06 -8.42 -12.18
C LEU A 125 2.31 -9.42 -11.04
N GLY A 126 3.21 -10.37 -11.23
CA GLY A 126 3.62 -11.32 -10.20
C GLY A 126 4.28 -10.64 -9.01
N ALA A 127 5.22 -9.72 -9.26
CA ALA A 127 5.86 -8.92 -8.22
C ALA A 127 4.83 -8.05 -7.47
N GLY A 128 3.88 -7.43 -8.19
CA GLY A 128 2.77 -6.69 -7.60
C GLY A 128 1.88 -7.54 -6.71
N ALA A 129 1.55 -8.76 -7.13
CA ALA A 129 0.77 -9.70 -6.34
C ALA A 129 1.49 -10.12 -5.04
N VAL A 130 2.82 -10.36 -5.10
CA VAL A 130 3.62 -10.67 -3.91
C VAL A 130 3.73 -9.46 -3.00
N ALA A 131 3.90 -8.25 -3.55
CA ALA A 131 3.88 -7.02 -2.77
C ALA A 131 2.55 -6.85 -2.04
N ALA A 132 1.43 -7.05 -2.73
CA ALA A 132 0.10 -6.99 -2.14
C ALA A 132 -0.08 -8.02 -1.01
N ALA A 133 0.32 -9.27 -1.24
CA ALA A 133 0.26 -10.31 -0.21
C ALA A 133 1.14 -9.97 1.00
N SER A 134 2.34 -9.42 0.77
CA SER A 134 3.26 -9.00 1.83
C SER A 134 2.71 -7.81 2.63
N PHE A 135 2.11 -6.83 1.93
CA PHE A 135 1.41 -5.71 2.55
C PHE A 135 0.33 -6.20 3.51
N GLU A 136 -0.57 -7.02 3.01
CA GLU A 136 -1.71 -7.49 3.79
C GLU A 136 -1.29 -8.40 4.95
N ALA A 137 -0.37 -9.33 4.71
CA ALA A 137 0.15 -10.19 5.78
C ALA A 137 0.77 -9.36 6.91
N THR A 138 1.53 -8.32 6.57
CA THR A 138 2.14 -7.41 7.55
C THR A 138 1.08 -6.59 8.27
N ASN A 139 0.18 -5.96 7.52
CA ASN A 139 -0.91 -5.13 8.04
C ASN A 139 -1.77 -5.92 9.03
N LEU A 140 -2.22 -7.10 8.65
CA LEU A 140 -3.05 -7.96 9.48
C LEU A 140 -2.32 -8.49 10.72
N THR A 141 -1.05 -8.85 10.58
CA THR A 141 -0.24 -9.28 11.72
C THR A 141 -0.11 -8.16 12.75
N LEU A 142 0.22 -6.96 12.30
CA LEU A 142 0.31 -5.80 13.19
C LEU A 142 -1.04 -5.43 13.78
N LEU A 143 -2.13 -5.44 12.98
CA LEU A 143 -3.48 -5.19 13.47
C LEU A 143 -3.87 -6.18 14.57
N SER A 144 -3.61 -7.48 14.37
CA SER A 144 -3.92 -8.52 15.36
C SER A 144 -3.11 -8.38 16.64
N LEU A 145 -1.84 -7.93 16.55
CA LEU A 145 -1.01 -7.59 17.69
C LEU A 145 -1.60 -6.40 18.48
N GLY A 146 -2.03 -5.36 17.77
CA GLY A 146 -2.70 -4.21 18.40
C GLY A 146 -3.99 -4.59 19.09
N MET A 147 -4.81 -5.43 18.49
CA MET A 147 -6.03 -5.94 19.09
C MET A 147 -5.75 -6.77 20.35
N ARG A 148 -4.69 -7.57 20.33
CA ARG A 148 -4.24 -8.31 21.52
C ARG A 148 -3.84 -7.38 22.65
N VAL A 149 -3.05 -6.35 22.36
CA VAL A 149 -2.57 -5.40 23.37
C VAL A 149 -3.71 -4.55 23.93
N LYS A 150 -4.59 -4.05 23.06
CA LYS A 150 -5.65 -3.11 23.46
C LYS A 150 -6.85 -3.82 24.10
N TYR A 151 -7.22 -5.01 23.63
CA TYR A 151 -8.47 -5.69 24.02
C TYR A 151 -8.24 -7.07 24.65
N GLY A 152 -7.00 -7.51 24.84
CA GLY A 152 -6.69 -8.83 25.41
C GLY A 152 -7.14 -10.01 24.53
N ARG A 153 -7.51 -9.78 23.26
CA ARG A 153 -7.98 -10.83 22.36
C ARG A 153 -6.84 -11.77 21.95
N ALA A 154 -7.14 -13.08 21.98
CA ALA A 154 -6.20 -14.07 21.49
C ALA A 154 -6.01 -13.90 19.96
N PHE A 155 -4.76 -13.91 19.50
CA PHE A 155 -4.40 -13.84 18.08
C PHE A 155 -5.17 -14.86 17.23
N ARG A 156 -5.27 -16.10 17.74
CA ARG A 156 -5.97 -17.18 17.06
C ARG A 156 -7.46 -16.90 16.87
N ALA A 157 -8.13 -16.31 17.85
CA ALA A 157 -9.56 -15.98 17.76
C ALA A 157 -9.80 -14.92 16.67
N PHE A 158 -8.95 -13.88 16.62
CA PHE A 158 -9.01 -12.87 15.56
C PHE A 158 -8.88 -13.48 14.17
N TRP A 159 -7.89 -14.38 13.98
CA TRP A 159 -7.66 -15.03 12.68
C TRP A 159 -8.78 -15.97 12.26
N GLN A 160 -9.44 -16.63 13.18
CA GLN A 160 -10.55 -17.55 12.89
C GLN A 160 -11.89 -16.84 12.61
N GLU A 161 -12.14 -15.74 13.31
CA GLU A 161 -13.42 -15.04 13.25
C GLU A 161 -13.45 -13.93 12.18
N GLU A 162 -12.39 -13.12 12.10
CA GLU A 162 -12.38 -11.90 11.28
C GLU A 162 -11.69 -12.11 9.90
N MET A 163 -10.80 -13.10 9.79
CA MET A 163 -10.00 -13.30 8.59
C MET A 163 -10.76 -13.82 7.37
N PRO A 164 -11.67 -14.82 7.48
CA PRO A 164 -12.28 -15.40 6.28
C PRO A 164 -13.07 -14.39 5.44
N PRO A 165 -13.93 -13.51 5.99
CA PRO A 165 -14.60 -12.49 5.20
C PRO A 165 -13.61 -11.48 4.62
N PHE A 166 -12.57 -11.10 5.38
CA PHE A 166 -11.56 -10.17 4.93
C PHE A 166 -10.76 -10.70 3.73
N LEU A 167 -10.29 -11.95 3.76
CA LEU A 167 -9.54 -12.56 2.66
C LEU A 167 -10.35 -12.64 1.36
N ARG A 168 -11.67 -12.85 1.45
CA ARG A 168 -12.54 -12.84 0.25
C ARG A 168 -12.57 -11.45 -0.39
N SER A 169 -12.78 -10.42 0.41
CA SER A 169 -12.82 -9.03 -0.06
C SER A 169 -11.47 -8.57 -0.59
N LEU A 170 -10.38 -9.00 0.04
CA LEU A 170 -9.02 -8.75 -0.40
C LEU A 170 -8.74 -9.36 -1.78
N GLY A 171 -9.18 -10.60 -2.03
CA GLY A 171 -9.04 -11.23 -3.34
C GLY A 171 -9.71 -10.43 -4.45
N VAL A 172 -10.90 -9.88 -4.21
CA VAL A 172 -11.60 -9.01 -5.16
C VAL A 172 -10.83 -7.71 -5.40
N LEU A 173 -10.33 -7.06 -4.34
CA LEU A 173 -9.55 -5.83 -4.46
C LEU A 173 -8.23 -6.06 -5.20
N LEU A 174 -7.57 -7.18 -4.96
CA LEU A 174 -6.34 -7.55 -5.66
C LEU A 174 -6.60 -7.73 -7.17
N LEU A 175 -7.65 -8.48 -7.53
CA LEU A 175 -8.02 -8.67 -8.93
C LEU A 175 -8.39 -7.35 -9.61
N LEU A 176 -9.13 -6.49 -8.93
CA LEU A 176 -9.47 -5.16 -9.41
C LEU A 176 -8.22 -4.29 -9.60
N GLY A 177 -7.28 -4.36 -8.65
CA GLY A 177 -6.00 -3.65 -8.73
C GLY A 177 -5.16 -4.08 -9.92
N LEU A 178 -5.05 -5.38 -10.13
CA LEU A 178 -4.34 -5.94 -11.28
C LEU A 178 -5.02 -5.55 -12.61
N ALA A 179 -6.37 -5.55 -12.66
CA ALA A 179 -7.11 -5.11 -13.83
C ALA A 179 -6.90 -3.62 -14.11
N ILE A 180 -6.92 -2.76 -13.08
CA ILE A 180 -6.65 -1.32 -13.21
C ILE A 180 -5.21 -1.09 -13.66
N ALA A 181 -4.23 -1.80 -13.08
CA ALA A 181 -2.84 -1.71 -13.50
C ALA A 181 -2.67 -2.11 -14.98
N ALA A 182 -3.34 -3.18 -15.41
CA ALA A 182 -3.34 -3.63 -16.80
C ALA A 182 -3.99 -2.60 -17.74
N LEU A 183 -5.13 -2.02 -17.36
CA LEU A 183 -5.80 -0.97 -18.12
C LEU A 183 -4.95 0.31 -18.20
N TYR A 184 -4.34 0.71 -17.10
CA TYR A 184 -3.47 1.89 -17.03
C TYR A 184 -2.30 1.77 -17.99
N ALA A 185 -1.72 0.58 -18.10
CA ALA A 185 -0.66 0.33 -19.06
C ALA A 185 -1.15 0.21 -20.51
N ALA A 186 -2.27 -0.49 -20.72
CA ALA A 186 -2.84 -0.63 -22.06
C ALA A 186 -3.28 0.73 -22.66
N ALA A 187 -3.70 1.67 -21.81
CA ALA A 187 -4.06 3.02 -22.21
C ALA A 187 -2.87 3.90 -22.61
N GLY A 188 -1.62 3.42 -22.52
CA GLY A 188 -0.42 4.17 -22.90
C GLY A 188 -0.13 5.37 -21.97
N ILE A 189 -0.83 5.49 -20.85
CA ILE A 189 -0.66 6.62 -19.89
C ILE A 189 0.76 6.66 -19.34
N ILE A 190 1.45 5.52 -19.36
CA ILE A 190 2.87 5.39 -19.00
C ILE A 190 3.79 6.02 -20.04
N GLU A 191 3.36 6.15 -21.31
CA GLU A 191 4.17 6.76 -22.38
C GLU A 191 4.28 8.28 -22.31
N ILE A 192 3.36 8.96 -21.61
CA ILE A 192 3.39 10.43 -21.47
C ILE A 192 4.66 10.92 -20.77
N GLY A 193 5.29 10.05 -19.96
CA GLY A 193 6.58 10.36 -19.31
C GLY A 193 7.82 10.22 -20.22
N ARG A 194 7.72 9.53 -21.35
CA ARG A 194 8.88 9.24 -22.23
C ARG A 194 9.11 10.25 -23.35
N ALA A 195 8.13 11.05 -23.71
CA ALA A 195 8.24 11.96 -24.84
C ALA A 195 9.17 13.17 -24.59
N HIS A 196 9.81 13.27 -23.42
CA HIS A 196 10.62 14.41 -23.02
C HIS A 196 11.94 14.03 -22.32
N VAL A 197 12.60 12.95 -22.74
CA VAL A 197 14.00 12.66 -22.36
C VAL A 197 14.88 12.76 -23.59
#